data_e648534cbbd88b5431d9a04245465a74
#
_entry.id   e648534cbbd88b5431d9a04245465a74
#
_cell.length_a   1.000
_cell.length_b   1.000
_cell.length_c   1.000
_cell.angle_alpha   90.00
_cell.angle_beta   90.00
_cell.angle_gamma   90.00
#
_symmetry.space_group_name_H-M   'P 1'
#
loop_
_entity.id
_entity.type
_entity.pdbx_description
1 polymer ?
#
loop_
_entity_poly.entity_id
_entity_poly.type
_entity_poly.pdbx_seq_one_letter_code
_entity_poly.pdbx_strand_id
1 'polypeptide(L)'
;MSDIQFALTILAVIIILIMIIFNWIRLIQYRRKNHAENSFLYNDENGLNPEEKNPYNQDLSISEKYLLSNLPKDIYRDIDAIAFIKLSKATRATSKLNLRDFIELPHANSFIRRNEDIWQSTEDLSGSVSFDQIVLAIQLVDRQGPISQAHIQTFRMLSEKIKNDLDGSLIWLSHSNIEEDAKELNQFCALVDHMMTLTLIPKKNGIFDNEKLIESLKTDGFKVNKDGYHVFKGRDKHPLFRVTSLNHQPLSFNLDPYIQGILFQMDLPLTLSCKESFDAMLESITNFQKELECMLVDSNKKELNINHIERIRYQVEKIENQMVAKNIPPGSSCARRLFS
;
A
#
# COMPACT_ATOMS: atom_id res chain seq x y z
N MET A 1 28.43 45.79 -2.05
CA MET A 1 27.20 45.01 -2.23
C MET A 1 26.19 45.54 -1.21
N SER A 2 25.01 45.92 -1.66
CA SER A 2 23.98 46.40 -0.68
C SER A 2 23.53 45.21 0.18
N ASP A 3 23.16 45.49 1.44
CA ASP A 3 22.71 44.49 2.42
C ASP A 3 21.56 43.61 1.87
N ILE A 4 20.77 44.17 0.96
CA ILE A 4 19.68 43.49 0.27
C ILE A 4 20.23 42.42 -0.72
N GLN A 5 21.34 42.69 -1.42
CA GLN A 5 21.94 41.71 -2.33
C GLN A 5 22.57 40.55 -1.59
N PHE A 6 23.14 40.82 -0.40
CA PHE A 6 23.69 39.80 0.48
C PHE A 6 22.60 38.90 1.06
N ALA A 7 21.48 39.49 1.51
CA ALA A 7 20.32 38.74 2.00
C ALA A 7 19.67 37.85 0.90
N LEU A 8 19.56 38.35 -0.33
CA LEU A 8 19.04 37.60 -1.47
C LEU A 8 19.94 36.44 -1.88
N THR A 9 21.27 36.60 -1.82
CA THR A 9 22.21 35.49 -2.10
C THR A 9 22.15 34.41 -1.02
N ILE A 10 22.02 34.76 0.25
CA ILE A 10 21.84 33.78 1.33
C ILE A 10 20.54 33.01 1.15
N LEU A 11 19.43 33.69 0.83
CA LEU A 11 18.14 33.07 0.59
C LEU A 11 18.20 32.07 -0.60
N ALA A 12 18.85 32.46 -1.69
CA ALA A 12 19.04 31.58 -2.86
C ALA A 12 19.86 30.32 -2.51
N VAL A 13 20.93 30.46 -1.74
CA VAL A 13 21.75 29.33 -1.26
C VAL A 13 20.93 28.39 -0.37
N ILE A 14 20.11 28.93 0.52
CA ILE A 14 19.23 28.13 1.39
C ILE A 14 18.22 27.32 0.54
N ILE A 15 17.59 27.95 -0.45
CA ILE A 15 16.65 27.26 -1.34
C ILE A 15 17.34 26.13 -2.11
N ILE A 16 18.55 26.38 -2.64
CA ILE A 16 19.33 25.35 -3.34
C ILE A 16 19.70 24.20 -2.41
N LEU A 17 20.09 24.47 -1.16
CA LEU A 17 20.39 23.44 -0.18
C LEU A 17 19.15 22.60 0.16
N ILE A 18 17.98 23.23 0.33
CA ILE A 18 16.71 22.53 0.55
C ILE A 18 16.38 21.64 -0.65
N MET A 19 16.54 22.11 -1.87
CA MET A 19 16.32 21.30 -3.08
C MET A 19 17.28 20.10 -3.16
N ILE A 20 18.56 20.32 -2.82
CA ILE A 20 19.56 19.23 -2.79
C ILE A 20 19.22 18.19 -1.74
N ILE A 21 18.85 18.61 -0.53
CA ILE A 21 18.44 17.72 0.58
C ILE A 21 17.18 16.95 0.19
N PHE A 22 16.18 17.62 -0.38
CA PHE A 22 14.94 16.99 -0.84
C PHE A 22 15.21 15.94 -1.94
N ASN A 23 16.06 16.31 -2.92
CA ASN A 23 16.45 15.38 -3.98
C ASN A 23 17.30 14.21 -3.44
N TRP A 24 18.15 14.46 -2.45
CA TRP A 24 18.95 13.42 -1.77
C TRP A 24 18.08 12.45 -0.94
N ILE A 25 17.09 12.99 -0.20
CA ILE A 25 16.09 12.17 0.52
C ILE A 25 15.30 11.31 -0.48
N ARG A 26 14.87 11.89 -1.60
CA ARG A 26 14.16 11.18 -2.68
C ARG A 26 15.05 10.09 -3.30
N LEU A 27 16.35 10.38 -3.48
CA LEU A 27 17.33 9.41 -4.00
C LEU A 27 17.60 8.27 -2.99
N ILE A 28 17.63 8.56 -1.68
CA ILE A 28 17.76 7.53 -0.62
C ILE A 28 16.51 6.65 -0.57
N GLN A 29 15.32 7.22 -0.67
CA GLN A 29 14.06 6.47 -0.76
C GLN A 29 14.04 5.60 -2.04
N TYR A 30 14.52 6.13 -3.17
CA TYR A 30 14.66 5.39 -4.42
C TYR A 30 15.71 4.27 -4.32
N ARG A 31 16.86 4.52 -3.65
CA ARG A 31 17.89 3.51 -3.39
C ARG A 31 17.42 2.43 -2.40
N ARG A 32 16.65 2.78 -1.38
CA ARG A 32 16.02 1.80 -0.48
C ARG A 32 15.02 0.92 -1.23
N LYS A 33 14.26 1.46 -2.17
CA LYS A 33 13.38 0.70 -3.05
C LYS A 33 14.16 -0.27 -3.94
N ASN A 34 15.26 0.19 -4.55
CA ASN A 34 16.12 -0.64 -5.42
C ASN A 34 16.95 -1.68 -4.63
N HIS A 35 17.30 -1.42 -3.36
CA HIS A 35 17.94 -2.42 -2.50
C HIS A 35 16.97 -3.55 -2.09
N ALA A 36 15.69 -3.25 -1.93
CA ALA A 36 14.66 -4.27 -1.70
C ALA A 36 14.50 -5.21 -2.92
N GLU A 37 14.62 -4.69 -4.15
CA GLU A 37 14.59 -5.50 -5.37
C GLU A 37 15.76 -6.50 -5.47
N ASN A 38 16.95 -6.13 -4.99
CA ASN A 38 18.12 -7.02 -5.01
C ASN A 38 18.17 -8.01 -3.84
N SER A 39 17.43 -7.77 -2.76
CA SER A 39 17.44 -8.63 -1.58
C SER A 39 16.66 -9.94 -1.76
N PHE A 40 15.78 -10.03 -2.76
CA PHE A 40 15.00 -11.23 -3.05
C PHE A 40 15.85 -12.48 -3.35
N LEU A 41 17.06 -12.29 -3.87
CA LEU A 41 17.96 -13.38 -4.24
C LEU A 41 19.01 -13.72 -3.16
N TYR A 42 19.20 -12.88 -2.13
CA TYR A 42 20.35 -12.98 -1.21
C TYR A 42 20.01 -13.14 0.29
N ASN A 43 18.78 -12.92 0.75
CA ASN A 43 18.42 -13.00 2.16
C ASN A 43 17.81 -14.35 2.55
N ASP A 44 18.63 -15.37 2.75
CA ASP A 44 18.20 -16.69 3.22
C ASP A 44 18.75 -17.10 4.61
N GLU A 45 19.33 -16.17 5.40
CA GLU A 45 19.97 -16.57 6.66
C GLU A 45 19.32 -16.04 7.96
N ASN A 46 18.24 -15.27 7.91
CA ASN A 46 17.51 -14.89 9.13
C ASN A 46 16.11 -15.48 9.14
N GLY A 47 16.05 -16.76 9.52
CA GLY A 47 14.82 -17.48 9.75
C GLY A 47 13.99 -16.84 10.86
N LEU A 48 12.90 -16.15 10.49
CA LEU A 48 11.81 -15.93 11.42
C LEU A 48 11.00 -17.23 11.50
N ASN A 49 11.02 -17.80 12.68
CA ASN A 49 10.33 -19.05 13.02
C ASN A 49 8.80 -18.85 12.87
N PRO A 50 8.08 -19.69 12.11
CA PRO A 50 6.64 -19.50 11.86
C PRO A 50 5.75 -19.85 13.05
N GLU A 51 6.28 -20.14 14.23
CA GLU A 51 5.52 -20.53 15.42
C GLU A 51 5.32 -19.41 16.47
N GLU A 52 5.56 -18.14 16.14
CA GLU A 52 5.12 -17.10 17.06
C GLU A 52 3.59 -17.00 17.03
N LYS A 53 2.99 -17.53 18.08
CA LYS A 53 1.57 -17.36 18.44
C LYS A 53 1.20 -15.91 18.29
N ASN A 54 0.19 -15.64 17.48
CA ASN A 54 -0.40 -14.34 17.29
C ASN A 54 -0.71 -13.71 18.68
N PRO A 55 0.05 -12.71 19.17
CA PRO A 55 -0.12 -12.14 20.50
C PRO A 55 -1.45 -11.36 20.66
N TYR A 56 -2.20 -11.23 19.59
CA TYR A 56 -3.40 -10.41 19.48
C TYR A 56 -4.71 -11.10 19.92
N ASN A 57 -4.66 -12.34 20.40
CA ASN A 57 -5.78 -13.00 21.06
C ASN A 57 -5.82 -12.68 22.56
N GLN A 58 -5.78 -11.39 22.94
CA GLN A 58 -6.19 -11.01 24.28
C GLN A 58 -7.69 -11.25 24.43
N ASP A 59 -8.09 -11.71 25.61
CA ASP A 59 -9.48 -12.02 25.98
C ASP A 59 -10.38 -10.77 25.87
N LEU A 60 -10.85 -10.51 24.66
CA LEU A 60 -11.87 -9.47 24.43
C LEU A 60 -13.17 -9.88 25.11
N SER A 61 -13.81 -8.92 25.76
CA SER A 61 -15.16 -9.12 26.29
C SER A 61 -16.16 -9.50 25.18
N ILE A 62 -17.23 -10.19 25.51
CA ILE A 62 -18.27 -10.57 24.54
C ILE A 62 -18.84 -9.32 23.85
N SER A 63 -18.95 -8.20 24.57
CA SER A 63 -19.42 -6.92 24.01
C SER A 63 -18.46 -6.33 22.98
N GLU A 64 -17.15 -6.38 23.20
CA GLU A 64 -16.15 -5.89 22.23
C GLU A 64 -16.11 -6.75 20.98
N LYS A 65 -16.21 -8.08 21.13
CA LYS A 65 -16.31 -9.00 19.97
C LYS A 65 -17.53 -8.67 19.10
N TYR A 66 -18.67 -8.40 19.75
CA TYR A 66 -19.89 -8.01 19.03
C TYR A 66 -19.72 -6.66 18.31
N LEU A 67 -19.10 -5.66 18.95
CA LEU A 67 -18.85 -4.36 18.31
C LEU A 67 -17.91 -4.48 17.12
N LEU A 68 -16.83 -5.26 17.27
CA LEU A 68 -15.87 -5.50 16.19
C LEU A 68 -16.47 -6.21 14.96
N SER A 69 -17.39 -7.16 15.19
CA SER A 69 -18.07 -7.88 14.10
C SER A 69 -19.10 -7.01 13.35
N ASN A 70 -19.48 -5.88 13.93
CA ASN A 70 -20.48 -4.96 13.41
C ASN A 70 -19.91 -3.59 13.01
N LEU A 71 -18.59 -3.48 12.76
CA LEU A 71 -17.96 -2.25 12.28
C LEU A 71 -18.37 -1.92 10.83
N PRO A 72 -18.24 -0.64 10.42
CA PRO A 72 -18.32 -0.27 9.00
C PRO A 72 -17.33 -1.07 8.17
N LYS A 73 -17.70 -1.43 6.93
CA LYS A 73 -16.90 -2.29 6.04
C LYS A 73 -15.51 -1.75 5.71
N ASP A 74 -15.33 -0.44 5.80
CA ASP A 74 -14.07 0.23 5.47
C ASP A 74 -13.18 0.47 6.69
N ILE A 75 -13.57 -0.02 7.86
CA ILE A 75 -12.82 0.07 9.11
C ILE A 75 -12.27 -1.30 9.47
N TYR A 76 -10.94 -1.36 9.68
CA TYR A 76 -10.22 -2.60 9.96
C TYR A 76 -9.42 -2.48 11.24
N ARG A 77 -9.70 -3.33 12.22
CA ARG A 77 -9.00 -3.33 13.51
C ARG A 77 -7.49 -3.46 13.38
N ASP A 78 -7.03 -4.20 12.36
CA ASP A 78 -5.61 -4.50 12.17
C ASP A 78 -4.80 -3.33 11.60
N ILE A 79 -5.48 -2.27 11.10
CA ILE A 79 -4.82 -1.11 10.52
C ILE A 79 -5.32 0.25 11.03
N ASP A 80 -6.42 0.26 11.80
CA ASP A 80 -7.05 1.49 12.30
C ASP A 80 -7.06 1.54 13.83
N ALA A 81 -6.78 2.72 14.40
CA ALA A 81 -7.20 3.03 15.75
C ALA A 81 -8.68 3.42 15.73
N ILE A 82 -9.50 2.79 16.59
CA ILE A 82 -10.96 2.87 16.55
C ILE A 82 -11.52 3.34 17.87
N ALA A 83 -12.30 4.43 17.82
CA ALA A 83 -13.11 4.94 18.92
C ALA A 83 -14.58 4.73 18.59
N PHE A 84 -15.26 3.90 19.38
CA PHE A 84 -16.69 3.67 19.30
C PHE A 84 -17.41 4.51 20.35
N ILE A 85 -18.38 5.33 19.94
CA ILE A 85 -19.18 6.17 20.83
C ILE A 85 -20.63 5.74 20.75
N LYS A 86 -21.22 5.38 21.90
CA LYS A 86 -22.65 5.11 22.05
C LYS A 86 -23.30 6.29 22.77
N LEU A 87 -24.35 6.85 22.18
CA LEU A 87 -25.07 7.98 22.77
C LEU A 87 -26.10 7.51 23.80
N SER A 88 -26.33 8.31 24.84
CA SER A 88 -27.37 8.08 25.84
C SER A 88 -28.80 8.14 25.22
N LYS A 89 -28.96 8.98 24.20
CA LYS A 89 -30.20 9.11 23.42
C LYS A 89 -29.88 9.35 21.97
N ALA A 90 -30.70 8.77 21.07
CA ALA A 90 -30.58 9.07 19.65
C ALA A 90 -30.66 10.57 19.38
N THR A 91 -29.71 11.08 18.62
CA THR A 91 -29.64 12.51 18.26
C THR A 91 -29.71 12.66 16.73
N ARG A 92 -29.98 13.88 16.27
CA ARG A 92 -30.00 14.16 14.83
C ARG A 92 -28.66 14.75 14.41
N ALA A 93 -28.11 14.21 13.31
CA ALA A 93 -26.95 14.79 12.65
C ALA A 93 -27.31 16.14 12.04
N THR A 94 -27.26 17.19 12.86
CA THR A 94 -27.44 18.59 12.48
C THR A 94 -26.22 19.37 12.96
N SER A 95 -26.37 20.66 13.19
CA SER A 95 -25.30 21.56 13.68
C SER A 95 -24.55 21.14 14.94
N LYS A 96 -25.01 20.12 15.67
CA LYS A 96 -24.32 19.59 16.87
C LYS A 96 -23.17 18.62 16.56
N LEU A 97 -23.20 17.93 15.40
CA LEU A 97 -22.13 17.01 15.02
C LEU A 97 -21.04 17.80 14.27
N ASN A 98 -20.17 18.44 15.04
CA ASN A 98 -19.03 19.14 14.44
C ASN A 98 -17.82 18.20 14.38
N LEU A 99 -17.63 17.57 13.21
CA LEU A 99 -16.51 16.69 12.90
C LEU A 99 -15.41 17.37 12.07
N ARG A 100 -15.48 18.68 11.87
CA ARG A 100 -14.58 19.39 10.97
C ARG A 100 -13.11 19.14 11.34
N ASP A 101 -12.76 19.38 12.59
CA ASP A 101 -11.38 19.20 13.08
C ASP A 101 -10.94 17.72 12.99
N PHE A 102 -11.88 16.78 13.08
CA PHE A 102 -11.61 15.35 12.99
C PHE A 102 -11.32 14.92 11.55
N ILE A 103 -12.10 15.40 10.58
CA ILE A 103 -11.94 15.09 9.16
C ILE A 103 -10.63 15.65 8.60
N GLU A 104 -10.08 16.71 9.20
CA GLU A 104 -8.78 17.28 8.84
C GLU A 104 -7.58 16.38 9.25
N LEU A 105 -7.79 15.37 10.09
CA LEU A 105 -6.73 14.40 10.40
C LEU A 105 -6.43 13.50 9.20
N PRO A 106 -5.17 13.14 8.96
CA PRO A 106 -4.79 12.29 7.83
C PRO A 106 -5.46 10.91 7.97
N HIS A 107 -6.07 10.44 6.88
CA HIS A 107 -6.74 9.14 6.81
C HIS A 107 -7.79 8.88 7.91
N ALA A 108 -8.42 9.95 8.42
CA ALA A 108 -9.52 9.83 9.35
C ALA A 108 -10.81 9.39 8.63
N ASN A 109 -11.57 8.53 9.28
CA ASN A 109 -12.86 8.05 8.80
C ASN A 109 -13.88 8.12 9.94
N SER A 110 -15.09 8.57 9.63
CA SER A 110 -16.16 8.63 10.61
C SER A 110 -17.47 8.15 10.04
N PHE A 111 -18.18 7.33 10.83
CA PHE A 111 -19.44 6.71 10.43
C PHE A 111 -20.45 6.84 11.56
N ILE A 112 -21.71 7.05 11.20
CA ILE A 112 -22.85 6.98 12.13
C ILE A 112 -23.71 5.77 11.81
N ARG A 113 -24.31 5.17 12.82
CA ARG A 113 -25.27 4.08 12.65
C ARG A 113 -26.69 4.63 12.59
N ARG A 114 -27.30 4.39 11.44
CA ARG A 114 -28.68 4.77 11.13
C ARG A 114 -29.56 3.52 11.25
N ASN A 115 -30.56 3.52 12.13
CA ASN A 115 -31.48 2.40 12.31
C ASN A 115 -30.73 1.04 12.34
N GLU A 116 -30.64 0.45 13.43
CA GLU A 116 -29.98 -0.80 13.89
C GLU A 116 -28.92 -1.50 12.99
N ASP A 117 -28.91 -1.33 11.63
CA ASP A 117 -28.04 -2.16 10.77
C ASP A 117 -27.24 -1.44 9.68
N ILE A 118 -27.37 -0.13 9.48
CA ILE A 118 -26.71 0.57 8.37
C ILE A 118 -25.75 1.63 8.88
N TRP A 119 -24.45 1.42 8.64
CA TRP A 119 -23.43 2.44 8.79
C TRP A 119 -23.43 3.38 7.57
N GLN A 120 -23.37 4.67 7.82
CA GLN A 120 -23.25 5.72 6.80
C GLN A 120 -22.05 6.60 7.12
N SER A 121 -21.19 6.86 6.11
CA SER A 121 -20.11 7.83 6.25
C SER A 121 -20.66 9.21 6.60
N THR A 122 -19.99 9.91 7.49
CA THR A 122 -20.39 11.27 7.85
C THR A 122 -20.13 12.28 6.75
N GLU A 123 -19.25 11.98 5.80
CA GLU A 123 -18.99 12.79 4.61
C GLU A 123 -20.16 12.76 3.62
N ASP A 124 -20.90 11.63 3.56
CA ASP A 124 -22.04 11.42 2.66
C ASP A 124 -23.38 11.84 3.29
N LEU A 125 -23.35 12.50 4.45
CA LEU A 125 -24.58 12.88 5.14
C LEU A 125 -25.32 13.99 4.39
N SER A 126 -26.46 13.63 3.80
CA SER A 126 -27.45 14.56 3.25
C SER A 126 -28.68 14.63 4.15
N GLY A 127 -28.98 15.83 4.68
CA GLY A 127 -30.15 16.06 5.50
C GLY A 127 -30.03 15.66 6.97
N SER A 128 -31.16 15.66 7.68
CA SER A 128 -31.22 15.36 9.12
C SER A 128 -31.41 13.86 9.33
N VAL A 129 -30.35 13.18 9.78
CA VAL A 129 -30.33 11.73 10.07
C VAL A 129 -30.28 11.52 11.58
N SER A 130 -31.13 10.64 12.12
CA SER A 130 -31.09 10.25 13.53
C SER A 130 -30.12 9.08 13.71
N PHE A 131 -29.24 9.14 14.72
CA PHE A 131 -28.27 8.12 15.06
C PHE A 131 -28.06 8.04 16.58
N ASP A 132 -27.57 6.91 17.05
CA ASP A 132 -27.22 6.68 18.46
C ASP A 132 -25.81 6.07 18.64
N GLN A 133 -25.14 5.78 17.52
CA GLN A 133 -23.77 5.25 17.51
C GLN A 133 -22.93 5.97 16.47
N ILE A 134 -21.67 6.20 16.82
CA ILE A 134 -20.67 6.76 15.92
C ILE A 134 -19.36 5.97 16.06
N VAL A 135 -18.71 5.71 14.94
CA VAL A 135 -17.35 5.16 14.87
C VAL A 135 -16.45 6.24 14.31
N LEU A 136 -15.37 6.51 15.01
CA LEU A 136 -14.26 7.35 14.59
C LEU A 136 -13.04 6.46 14.43
N ALA A 137 -12.36 6.56 13.31
CA ALA A 137 -11.17 5.76 13.06
C ALA A 137 -10.07 6.57 12.38
N ILE A 138 -8.83 6.24 12.67
CA ILE A 138 -7.66 6.82 12.02
C ILE A 138 -6.68 5.70 11.64
N GLN A 139 -6.21 5.72 10.39
CA GLN A 139 -5.26 4.72 9.92
C GLN A 139 -3.90 4.88 10.60
N LEU A 140 -3.31 3.76 11.03
CA LEU A 140 -2.07 3.74 11.81
C LEU A 140 -0.80 3.91 10.97
N VAL A 141 -0.82 3.44 9.72
CA VAL A 141 0.37 3.37 8.85
C VAL A 141 -0.04 3.59 7.40
N ASP A 142 0.80 4.28 6.65
CA ASP A 142 0.78 4.32 5.18
C ASP A 142 2.20 4.07 4.62
N ARG A 143 2.40 4.17 3.30
CA ARG A 143 3.74 4.03 2.69
C ARG A 143 4.74 5.11 3.10
N GLN A 144 4.31 6.20 3.71
CA GLN A 144 5.19 7.26 4.22
C GLN A 144 5.70 6.93 5.62
N GLY A 145 5.00 6.05 6.33
CA GLY A 145 5.36 5.58 7.66
C GLY A 145 4.21 5.55 8.65
N PRO A 146 4.50 5.41 9.95
CA PRO A 146 3.50 5.40 10.99
C PRO A 146 2.92 6.79 11.24
N ILE A 147 1.66 6.82 11.65
CA ILE A 147 0.99 8.03 12.11
C ILE A 147 1.81 8.71 13.22
N SER A 148 1.89 10.04 13.19
CA SER A 148 2.63 10.80 14.21
C SER A 148 1.96 10.75 15.58
N GLN A 149 2.76 10.81 16.64
CA GLN A 149 2.26 10.90 18.02
C GLN A 149 1.32 12.10 18.23
N ALA A 150 1.59 13.22 17.57
CA ALA A 150 0.73 14.41 17.62
C ALA A 150 -0.68 14.10 17.05
N HIS A 151 -0.76 13.40 15.93
CA HIS A 151 -2.04 12.98 15.34
C HIS A 151 -2.79 11.99 16.24
N ILE A 152 -2.11 11.05 16.89
CA ILE A 152 -2.72 10.13 17.84
C ILE A 152 -3.31 10.87 19.04
N GLN A 153 -2.58 11.83 19.61
CA GLN A 153 -3.06 12.65 20.71
C GLN A 153 -4.27 13.51 20.29
N THR A 154 -4.21 14.11 19.11
CA THR A 154 -5.33 14.88 18.55
C THR A 154 -6.56 14.01 18.34
N PHE A 155 -6.38 12.80 17.80
CA PHE A 155 -7.44 11.82 17.63
C PHE A 155 -8.12 11.46 18.98
N ARG A 156 -7.33 11.18 20.02
CA ARG A 156 -7.85 10.91 21.36
C ARG A 156 -8.63 12.10 21.92
N MET A 157 -8.05 13.31 21.83
CA MET A 157 -8.68 14.54 22.34
C MET A 157 -10.01 14.84 21.62
N LEU A 158 -10.04 14.70 20.30
CA LEU A 158 -11.24 14.95 19.51
C LEU A 158 -12.32 13.88 19.76
N SER A 159 -11.93 12.63 19.93
CA SER A 159 -12.88 11.54 20.27
C SER A 159 -13.55 11.78 21.63
N GLU A 160 -12.77 12.21 22.64
CA GLU A 160 -13.31 12.57 23.95
C GLU A 160 -14.22 13.81 23.89
N LYS A 161 -13.82 14.84 23.12
CA LYS A 161 -14.64 16.04 22.89
C LYS A 161 -15.98 15.68 22.25
N ILE A 162 -15.96 14.89 21.15
CA ILE A 162 -17.18 14.46 20.46
C ILE A 162 -18.08 13.62 21.38
N LYS A 163 -17.51 12.72 22.18
CA LYS A 163 -18.24 11.96 23.19
C LYS A 163 -18.97 12.89 24.18
N ASN A 164 -18.28 13.91 24.69
CA ASN A 164 -18.85 14.84 25.67
C ASN A 164 -19.93 15.74 25.02
N ASP A 165 -19.67 16.27 23.82
CA ASP A 165 -20.62 17.13 23.10
C ASP A 165 -21.95 16.39 22.76
N LEU A 166 -21.88 15.06 22.60
CA LEU A 166 -23.00 14.21 22.26
C LEU A 166 -23.62 13.46 23.44
N ASP A 167 -23.15 13.68 24.67
CA ASP A 167 -23.58 12.95 25.89
C ASP A 167 -23.51 11.43 25.70
N GLY A 168 -22.37 10.94 25.24
CA GLY A 168 -22.13 9.54 24.92
C GLY A 168 -21.15 8.84 25.88
N SER A 169 -21.01 7.54 25.68
CA SER A 169 -19.96 6.72 26.27
C SER A 169 -18.96 6.30 25.19
N LEU A 170 -17.66 6.36 25.48
CA LEU A 170 -16.57 6.03 24.56
C LEU A 170 -15.96 4.68 24.93
N ILE A 171 -15.79 3.83 23.91
CA ILE A 171 -15.10 2.54 24.00
C ILE A 171 -13.98 2.53 22.95
N TRP A 172 -12.75 2.29 23.39
CA TRP A 172 -11.62 2.08 22.51
C TRP A 172 -11.60 0.63 22.04
N LEU A 173 -11.74 0.40 20.72
CA LEU A 173 -11.72 -0.93 20.12
C LEU A 173 -10.35 -1.31 19.53
N SER A 174 -9.42 -0.39 19.55
CA SER A 174 -8.01 -0.64 19.23
C SER A 174 -7.28 -1.29 20.40
N HIS A 175 -6.11 -1.84 20.15
CA HIS A 175 -5.23 -2.38 21.18
C HIS A 175 -4.86 -1.32 22.24
N SER A 176 -4.30 -1.74 23.37
CA SER A 176 -4.07 -0.88 24.53
C SER A 176 -3.09 0.29 24.25
N ASN A 177 -2.21 0.16 23.26
CA ASN A 177 -1.20 1.16 22.93
C ASN A 177 -1.15 1.43 21.42
N ILE A 178 -1.85 2.49 20.99
CA ILE A 178 -1.94 2.90 19.57
C ILE A 178 -0.55 3.20 18.98
N GLU A 179 0.35 3.78 19.75
CA GLU A 179 1.71 4.12 19.32
C GLU A 179 2.54 2.86 19.02
N GLU A 180 2.38 1.84 19.84
CA GLU A 180 3.07 0.55 19.69
C GLU A 180 2.49 -0.24 18.51
N ASP A 181 1.16 -0.28 18.39
CA ASP A 181 0.46 -0.89 17.27
C ASP A 181 0.90 -0.26 15.93
N ALA A 182 0.99 1.07 15.85
CA ALA A 182 1.47 1.77 14.66
C ALA A 182 2.92 1.42 14.32
N LYS A 183 3.79 1.29 15.32
CA LYS A 183 5.20 0.90 15.14
C LYS A 183 5.33 -0.54 14.64
N GLU A 184 4.62 -1.48 15.27
CA GLU A 184 4.62 -2.89 14.87
C GLU A 184 4.05 -3.09 13.47
N LEU A 185 2.93 -2.42 13.16
CA LEU A 185 2.34 -2.46 11.83
C LEU A 185 3.30 -1.87 10.78
N ASN A 186 4.00 -0.79 11.09
CA ASN A 186 4.99 -0.20 10.20
C ASN A 186 6.17 -1.16 9.94
N GLN A 187 6.63 -1.89 10.96
CA GLN A 187 7.67 -2.91 10.79
C GLN A 187 7.18 -4.05 9.90
N PHE A 188 5.95 -4.50 10.12
CA PHE A 188 5.33 -5.51 9.26
C PHE A 188 5.21 -5.02 7.81
N CYS A 189 4.70 -3.80 7.57
CA CYS A 189 4.61 -3.23 6.24
C CYS A 189 5.98 -3.19 5.54
N ALA A 190 7.04 -2.81 6.27
CA ALA A 190 8.41 -2.80 5.72
C ALA A 190 8.91 -4.20 5.32
N LEU A 191 8.43 -5.27 5.99
CA LEU A 191 8.79 -6.65 5.66
C LEU A 191 8.10 -7.18 4.41
N VAL A 192 6.91 -6.69 4.09
CA VAL A 192 6.07 -7.23 3.00
C VAL A 192 5.93 -6.28 1.80
N ASP A 193 6.30 -4.99 1.92
CA ASP A 193 6.25 -4.02 0.82
C ASP A 193 7.34 -4.27 -0.22
N HIS A 194 7.16 -5.29 -1.03
CA HIS A 194 8.10 -5.70 -2.06
C HIS A 194 7.51 -5.58 -3.46
N MET A 195 8.30 -4.97 -4.35
CA MET A 195 8.10 -5.02 -5.79
C MET A 195 8.92 -6.17 -6.36
N MET A 196 8.27 -7.25 -6.78
CA MET A 196 8.95 -8.34 -7.48
C MET A 196 9.17 -7.95 -8.94
N THR A 197 10.40 -8.13 -9.41
CA THR A 197 10.80 -7.74 -10.76
C THR A 197 11.57 -8.87 -11.46
N LEU A 198 11.17 -9.19 -12.69
CA LEU A 198 11.85 -10.12 -13.58
C LEU A 198 12.27 -9.39 -14.85
N THR A 199 13.51 -9.57 -15.28
CA THR A 199 14.11 -8.83 -16.40
C THR A 199 14.26 -9.71 -17.62
N LEU A 200 13.70 -9.26 -18.76
CA LEU A 200 13.95 -9.87 -20.08
C LEU A 200 14.88 -9.00 -20.90
N ILE A 201 15.91 -9.60 -21.48
CA ILE A 201 16.82 -8.96 -22.44
C ILE A 201 16.87 -9.76 -23.75
N PRO A 202 17.05 -9.09 -24.90
CA PRO A 202 17.17 -9.79 -26.19
C PRO A 202 18.47 -10.59 -26.27
N LYS A 203 18.40 -11.80 -26.88
CA LYS A 203 19.58 -12.67 -27.09
C LYS A 203 20.52 -12.15 -28.17
N LYS A 204 19.96 -11.53 -29.18
CA LYS A 204 20.68 -11.04 -30.38
C LYS A 204 20.49 -9.54 -30.50
N ASN A 205 21.48 -8.86 -31.09
CA ASN A 205 21.47 -7.41 -31.42
C ASN A 205 21.32 -6.42 -30.25
N GLY A 206 21.16 -6.88 -29.00
CA GLY A 206 21.07 -6.05 -27.79
C GLY A 206 19.82 -5.16 -27.68
N ILE A 207 18.89 -5.23 -28.62
CA ILE A 207 17.64 -4.46 -28.66
C ILE A 207 16.46 -5.35 -29.08
N PHE A 208 15.28 -5.04 -28.60
CA PHE A 208 14.04 -5.65 -29.07
C PHE A 208 13.59 -5.02 -30.39
N ASP A 209 12.94 -5.83 -31.23
CA ASP A 209 12.12 -5.36 -32.33
C ASP A 209 10.82 -4.79 -31.76
N ASN A 210 10.62 -3.48 -31.89
CA ASN A 210 9.49 -2.78 -31.31
C ASN A 210 8.14 -3.27 -31.84
N GLU A 211 8.03 -3.62 -33.12
CA GLU A 211 6.79 -4.10 -33.72
C GLU A 211 6.40 -5.44 -33.10
N LYS A 212 7.36 -6.37 -33.03
CA LYS A 212 7.16 -7.67 -32.41
C LYS A 212 6.85 -7.55 -30.92
N LEU A 213 7.53 -6.64 -30.19
CA LEU A 213 7.26 -6.43 -28.77
C LEU A 213 5.84 -5.91 -28.53
N ILE A 214 5.37 -4.96 -29.35
CA ILE A 214 3.99 -4.46 -29.30
C ILE A 214 2.99 -5.57 -29.60
N GLU A 215 3.28 -6.41 -30.60
CA GLU A 215 2.42 -7.55 -30.97
C GLU A 215 2.33 -8.57 -29.84
N SER A 216 3.47 -8.97 -29.24
CA SER A 216 3.51 -9.88 -28.10
C SER A 216 2.74 -9.32 -26.89
N LEU A 217 2.90 -8.02 -26.57
CA LEU A 217 2.12 -7.38 -25.49
C LEU A 217 0.61 -7.44 -25.75
N LYS A 218 0.19 -7.23 -27.00
CA LYS A 218 -1.24 -7.31 -27.35
C LYS A 218 -1.77 -8.75 -27.33
N THR A 219 -1.00 -9.69 -27.88
CA THR A 219 -1.36 -11.10 -27.95
C THR A 219 -1.51 -11.73 -26.57
N ASP A 220 -0.62 -11.39 -25.65
CA ASP A 220 -0.69 -11.80 -24.24
C ASP A 220 -1.79 -11.06 -23.43
N GLY A 221 -2.48 -10.09 -24.03
CA GLY A 221 -3.63 -9.41 -23.42
C GLY A 221 -3.29 -8.22 -22.53
N PHE A 222 -2.09 -7.69 -22.61
CA PHE A 222 -1.74 -6.44 -21.91
C PHE A 222 -2.54 -5.25 -22.43
N LYS A 223 -2.90 -4.35 -21.50
CA LYS A 223 -3.61 -3.11 -21.81
C LYS A 223 -2.87 -1.93 -21.22
N VAL A 224 -2.82 -0.84 -21.97
CA VAL A 224 -2.21 0.41 -21.48
C VAL A 224 -3.16 1.05 -20.45
N ASN A 225 -2.63 1.39 -19.27
CA ASN A 225 -3.36 2.11 -18.23
C ASN A 225 -3.29 3.63 -18.46
N LYS A 226 -3.90 4.41 -17.56
CA LYS A 226 -3.91 5.90 -17.64
C LYS A 226 -2.51 6.51 -17.56
N ASP A 227 -1.58 5.84 -16.90
CA ASP A 227 -0.21 6.29 -16.69
C ASP A 227 0.74 5.81 -17.79
N GLY A 228 0.22 5.17 -18.86
CA GLY A 228 0.96 4.67 -20.00
C GLY A 228 1.63 3.31 -19.80
N TYR A 229 1.45 2.65 -18.66
CA TYR A 229 2.02 1.32 -18.42
C TYR A 229 1.21 0.21 -19.08
N HIS A 230 1.91 -0.78 -19.63
CA HIS A 230 1.31 -2.01 -20.11
C HIS A 230 1.02 -2.92 -18.92
N VAL A 231 -0.26 -3.17 -18.64
CA VAL A 231 -0.72 -3.87 -17.45
C VAL A 231 -1.45 -5.13 -17.85
N PHE A 232 -1.09 -6.27 -17.27
CA PHE A 232 -1.83 -7.51 -17.35
C PHE A 232 -2.88 -7.54 -16.24
N LYS A 233 -4.12 -7.90 -16.59
CA LYS A 233 -5.24 -7.94 -15.64
C LYS A 233 -5.79 -9.34 -15.51
N GLY A 234 -6.06 -9.76 -14.28
CA GLY A 234 -6.75 -10.99 -13.97
C GLY A 234 -8.22 -11.00 -14.43
N ARG A 235 -8.89 -12.11 -14.18
CA ARG A 235 -10.32 -12.29 -14.48
C ARG A 235 -11.19 -11.22 -13.85
N ASP A 236 -10.84 -10.75 -12.65
CA ASP A 236 -11.54 -9.72 -11.90
C ASP A 236 -11.18 -8.30 -12.35
N LYS A 237 -10.47 -8.15 -13.48
CA LYS A 237 -10.00 -6.88 -14.04
C LYS A 237 -9.02 -6.09 -13.14
N HIS A 238 -8.57 -6.68 -12.03
CA HIS A 238 -7.51 -6.09 -11.21
C HIS A 238 -6.14 -6.28 -11.87
N PRO A 239 -5.26 -5.27 -11.78
CA PRO A 239 -3.88 -5.40 -12.22
C PRO A 239 -3.15 -6.50 -11.44
N LEU A 240 -2.50 -7.43 -12.13
CA LEU A 240 -1.66 -8.46 -11.51
C LEU A 240 -0.18 -8.09 -11.61
N PHE A 241 0.25 -7.67 -12.78
CA PHE A 241 1.63 -7.21 -13.03
C PHE A 241 1.64 -6.25 -14.21
N ARG A 242 2.76 -5.56 -14.37
CA ARG A 242 2.98 -4.60 -15.47
C ARG A 242 4.31 -4.83 -16.15
N VAL A 243 4.44 -4.33 -17.38
CA VAL A 243 5.70 -4.29 -18.13
C VAL A 243 6.17 -2.85 -18.25
N THR A 244 7.46 -2.64 -17.99
CA THR A 244 8.13 -1.33 -18.06
C THR A 244 9.46 -1.43 -18.78
N SER A 245 10.07 -0.28 -19.12
CA SER A 245 11.46 -0.21 -19.55
C SER A 245 12.42 -0.54 -18.38
N LEU A 246 13.71 -0.74 -18.67
CA LEU A 246 14.75 -0.94 -17.65
C LEU A 246 14.87 0.22 -16.65
N ASN A 247 14.39 1.40 -17.00
CA ASN A 247 14.38 2.59 -16.15
C ASN A 247 13.06 2.72 -15.35
N HIS A 248 12.24 1.66 -15.29
CA HIS A 248 10.95 1.63 -14.60
C HIS A 248 9.91 2.62 -15.14
N GLN A 249 10.12 3.12 -16.36
CA GLN A 249 9.20 4.03 -17.05
C GLN A 249 8.27 3.26 -18.00
N PRO A 250 7.11 3.82 -18.36
CA PRO A 250 6.27 3.26 -19.41
C PRO A 250 7.07 3.03 -20.69
N LEU A 251 6.74 1.96 -21.43
CA LEU A 251 7.34 1.70 -22.72
C LEU A 251 6.85 2.76 -23.72
N SER A 252 7.78 3.53 -24.28
CA SER A 252 7.49 4.59 -25.24
C SER A 252 8.15 4.26 -26.58
N PHE A 253 7.45 3.50 -27.42
CA PHE A 253 7.95 3.01 -28.71
C PHE A 253 8.28 4.12 -29.72
N ASN A 254 7.68 5.29 -29.56
CA ASN A 254 7.95 6.45 -30.43
C ASN A 254 9.16 7.26 -29.97
N LEU A 255 9.49 7.26 -28.68
CA LEU A 255 10.56 8.04 -28.10
C LEU A 255 11.83 7.21 -27.88
N ASP A 256 11.69 5.91 -27.69
CA ASP A 256 12.81 4.97 -27.50
C ASP A 256 12.72 3.83 -28.53
N PRO A 257 13.35 4.01 -29.71
CA PRO A 257 13.39 2.96 -30.73
C PRO A 257 14.32 1.80 -30.38
N TYR A 258 15.13 1.90 -29.32
CA TYR A 258 16.17 0.93 -28.94
C TYR A 258 15.93 0.33 -27.57
N ILE A 259 14.83 -0.41 -27.39
CA ILE A 259 14.50 -1.05 -26.13
C ILE A 259 15.48 -2.22 -25.88
N GLN A 260 16.41 -2.02 -24.94
CA GLN A 260 17.46 -2.99 -24.59
C GLN A 260 17.01 -4.06 -23.59
N GLY A 261 15.84 -3.89 -23.00
CA GLY A 261 15.28 -4.82 -22.04
C GLY A 261 13.96 -4.31 -21.46
N ILE A 262 13.20 -5.22 -20.92
CA ILE A 262 11.93 -4.92 -20.28
C ILE A 262 11.87 -5.58 -18.88
N LEU A 263 11.12 -4.95 -18.00
CA LEU A 263 10.87 -5.43 -16.66
C LEU A 263 9.42 -5.86 -16.52
N PHE A 264 9.21 -7.09 -16.08
CA PHE A 264 7.93 -7.55 -15.55
C PHE A 264 7.90 -7.24 -14.06
N GLN A 265 6.94 -6.46 -13.60
CA GLN A 265 6.86 -5.97 -12.22
C GLN A 265 5.53 -6.33 -11.59
N MET A 266 5.58 -6.89 -10.37
CA MET A 266 4.44 -7.23 -9.56
C MET A 266 4.60 -6.61 -8.16
N ASP A 267 3.66 -5.73 -7.79
CA ASP A 267 3.59 -5.13 -6.46
C ASP A 267 2.90 -6.12 -5.53
N LEU A 268 3.67 -6.86 -4.72
CA LEU A 268 3.16 -7.99 -3.96
C LEU A 268 1.99 -7.60 -3.05
N PRO A 269 2.07 -6.55 -2.21
CA PRO A 269 0.96 -6.19 -1.35
C PRO A 269 -0.33 -5.79 -2.09
N LEU A 270 -0.21 -5.29 -3.32
CA LEU A 270 -1.36 -4.83 -4.10
C LEU A 270 -1.90 -5.87 -5.07
N THR A 271 -1.23 -7.02 -5.20
CA THR A 271 -1.59 -8.07 -6.15
C THR A 271 -2.44 -9.15 -5.49
N LEU A 272 -3.62 -9.41 -6.04
CA LEU A 272 -4.47 -10.53 -5.63
C LEU A 272 -3.80 -11.86 -5.96
N SER A 273 -3.86 -12.84 -5.02
CA SER A 273 -3.34 -14.20 -5.22
C SER A 273 -1.92 -14.16 -5.81
N CYS A 274 -0.96 -13.72 -5.01
CA CYS A 274 0.41 -13.46 -5.48
C CYS A 274 1.05 -14.66 -6.18
N LYS A 275 0.82 -15.87 -5.66
CA LYS A 275 1.35 -17.12 -6.24
C LYS A 275 0.81 -17.36 -7.64
N GLU A 276 -0.51 -17.33 -7.82
CA GLU A 276 -1.16 -17.52 -9.12
C GLU A 276 -0.81 -16.40 -10.10
N SER A 277 -0.68 -15.17 -9.60
CA SER A 277 -0.27 -14.03 -10.40
C SER A 277 1.18 -14.14 -10.86
N PHE A 278 2.06 -14.69 -10.01
CA PHE A 278 3.43 -15.01 -10.39
C PHE A 278 3.51 -16.11 -11.45
N ASP A 279 2.69 -17.15 -11.34
CA ASP A 279 2.61 -18.22 -12.34
C ASP A 279 2.12 -17.67 -13.69
N ALA A 280 1.11 -16.82 -13.70
CA ALA A 280 0.64 -16.13 -14.91
C ALA A 280 1.73 -15.22 -15.51
N MET A 281 2.53 -14.54 -14.68
CA MET A 281 3.67 -13.76 -15.15
C MET A 281 4.74 -14.63 -15.81
N LEU A 282 5.05 -15.80 -15.25
CA LEU A 282 6.01 -16.74 -15.83
C LEU A 282 5.50 -17.32 -17.16
N GLU A 283 4.19 -17.55 -17.29
CA GLU A 283 3.57 -17.96 -18.56
C GLU A 283 3.76 -16.87 -19.63
N SER A 284 3.42 -15.63 -19.34
CA SER A 284 3.70 -14.48 -20.23
C SER A 284 5.18 -14.42 -20.62
N ILE A 285 6.10 -14.48 -19.64
CA ILE A 285 7.55 -14.47 -19.89
C ILE A 285 7.96 -15.60 -20.84
N THR A 286 7.40 -16.79 -20.66
CA THR A 286 7.70 -17.94 -21.53
C THR A 286 7.24 -17.69 -22.97
N ASN A 287 6.09 -17.06 -23.17
CA ASN A 287 5.60 -16.67 -24.49
C ASN A 287 6.52 -15.64 -25.12
N PHE A 288 6.90 -14.60 -24.39
CA PHE A 288 7.86 -13.58 -24.85
C PHE A 288 9.22 -14.18 -25.21
N GLN A 289 9.73 -15.15 -24.45
CA GLN A 289 11.00 -15.82 -24.76
C GLN A 289 10.94 -16.58 -26.10
N LYS A 290 9.79 -17.19 -26.44
CA LYS A 290 9.58 -17.90 -27.71
C LYS A 290 9.46 -16.94 -28.90
N GLU A 291 8.70 -15.85 -28.71
CA GLU A 291 8.37 -14.92 -29.80
C GLU A 291 9.49 -13.92 -30.10
N LEU A 292 10.18 -13.43 -29.05
CA LEU A 292 11.14 -12.34 -29.15
C LEU A 292 12.61 -12.76 -29.07
N GLU A 293 12.91 -14.05 -29.04
CA GLU A 293 14.26 -14.59 -28.87
C GLU A 293 15.01 -13.88 -27.71
N CYS A 294 14.39 -13.79 -26.54
CA CYS A 294 14.93 -13.14 -25.36
C CYS A 294 15.26 -14.13 -24.25
N MET A 295 15.97 -13.66 -23.21
CA MET A 295 16.33 -14.46 -22.05
C MET A 295 15.90 -13.74 -20.76
N LEU A 296 15.51 -14.54 -19.77
CA LEU A 296 15.22 -14.09 -18.43
C LEU A 296 16.51 -14.03 -17.62
N VAL A 297 16.83 -12.86 -17.05
CA VAL A 297 18.11 -12.61 -16.37
C VAL A 297 17.93 -11.98 -15.00
N ASP A 298 18.95 -12.14 -14.16
CA ASP A 298 19.11 -11.42 -12.91
C ASP A 298 19.65 -9.99 -13.12
N SER A 299 19.87 -9.26 -12.01
CA SER A 299 20.44 -7.91 -12.00
C SER A 299 21.86 -7.83 -12.61
N ASN A 300 22.59 -8.96 -12.65
CA ASN A 300 23.92 -9.07 -13.24
C ASN A 300 23.87 -9.54 -14.73
N LYS A 301 22.68 -9.57 -15.32
CA LYS A 301 22.42 -10.09 -16.68
C LYS A 301 22.77 -11.56 -16.86
N LYS A 302 22.82 -12.34 -15.78
CA LYS A 302 23.02 -13.78 -15.82
C LYS A 302 21.67 -14.48 -15.96
N GLU A 303 21.59 -15.47 -16.85
CA GLU A 303 20.35 -16.21 -17.10
C GLU A 303 19.85 -16.91 -15.83
N LEU A 304 18.58 -16.71 -15.51
CA LEU A 304 17.90 -17.38 -14.39
C LEU A 304 17.53 -18.81 -14.80
N ASN A 305 17.92 -19.77 -13.98
CA ASN A 305 17.53 -21.17 -14.13
C ASN A 305 16.29 -21.51 -13.28
N ILE A 306 15.78 -22.71 -13.44
CA ILE A 306 14.58 -23.19 -12.75
C ILE A 306 14.71 -23.08 -11.21
N ASN A 307 15.88 -23.36 -10.65
CA ASN A 307 16.09 -23.28 -9.19
C ASN A 307 15.99 -21.84 -8.68
N HIS A 308 16.42 -20.85 -9.46
CA HIS A 308 16.24 -19.44 -9.12
C HIS A 308 14.76 -19.06 -9.12
N ILE A 309 14.01 -19.53 -10.14
CA ILE A 309 12.56 -19.26 -10.25
C ILE A 309 11.80 -19.86 -9.08
N GLU A 310 12.11 -21.11 -8.70
CA GLU A 310 11.48 -21.76 -7.55
C GLU A 310 11.76 -21.04 -6.21
N ARG A 311 12.98 -20.51 -6.03
CA ARG A 311 13.29 -19.67 -4.86
C ARG A 311 12.44 -18.39 -4.83
N ILE A 312 12.31 -17.70 -5.98
CA ILE A 312 11.49 -16.49 -6.08
C ILE A 312 10.03 -16.86 -5.79
N ARG A 313 9.50 -17.94 -6.36
CA ARG A 313 8.15 -18.44 -6.09
C ARG A 313 7.92 -18.68 -4.59
N TYR A 314 8.85 -19.33 -3.92
CA TYR A 314 8.79 -19.56 -2.48
C TYR A 314 8.73 -18.25 -1.68
N GLN A 315 9.54 -17.25 -2.06
CA GLN A 315 9.50 -15.94 -1.39
C GLN A 315 8.17 -15.20 -1.60
N VAL A 316 7.63 -15.24 -2.82
CA VAL A 316 6.30 -14.69 -3.13
C VAL A 316 5.22 -15.33 -2.25
N GLU A 317 5.20 -16.67 -2.17
CA GLU A 317 4.26 -17.42 -1.34
C GLU A 317 4.44 -17.12 0.17
N LYS A 318 5.68 -16.99 0.63
CA LYS A 318 5.99 -16.63 2.02
C LYS A 318 5.41 -15.26 2.39
N ILE A 319 5.59 -14.24 1.54
CA ILE A 319 5.04 -12.90 1.78
C ILE A 319 3.51 -12.93 1.79
N GLU A 320 2.90 -13.61 0.81
CA GLU A 320 1.45 -13.78 0.76
C GLU A 320 0.91 -14.40 2.05
N ASN A 321 1.53 -15.50 2.50
CA ASN A 321 1.14 -16.18 3.75
C ASN A 321 1.30 -15.29 4.99
N GLN A 322 2.37 -14.49 5.07
CA GLN A 322 2.58 -13.53 6.16
C GLN A 322 1.48 -12.47 6.19
N MET A 323 1.09 -11.94 5.03
CA MET A 323 0.03 -10.95 4.92
C MET A 323 -1.34 -11.53 5.29
N VAL A 324 -1.64 -12.75 4.83
CA VAL A 324 -2.87 -13.46 5.18
C VAL A 324 -2.94 -13.75 6.68
N ALA A 325 -1.84 -14.20 7.28
CA ALA A 325 -1.75 -14.47 8.73
C ALA A 325 -1.96 -13.21 9.59
N LYS A 326 -1.65 -12.02 9.05
CA LYS A 326 -1.89 -10.73 9.71
C LYS A 326 -3.28 -10.13 9.41
N ASN A 327 -4.19 -10.87 8.76
CA ASN A 327 -5.49 -10.40 8.26
C ASN A 327 -5.41 -9.23 7.27
N ILE A 328 -4.31 -9.11 6.54
CA ILE A 328 -4.09 -8.10 5.50
C ILE A 328 -3.80 -8.80 4.17
N PRO A 329 -4.74 -9.57 3.60
CA PRO A 329 -4.47 -10.32 2.36
C PRO A 329 -4.02 -9.39 1.23
N PRO A 330 -3.03 -9.81 0.41
CA PRO A 330 -2.60 -9.02 -0.72
C PRO A 330 -3.76 -8.65 -1.65
N GLY A 331 -3.75 -7.44 -2.20
CA GLY A 331 -4.79 -6.93 -3.09
C GLY A 331 -6.15 -6.65 -2.43
N SER A 332 -6.31 -6.90 -1.12
CA SER A 332 -7.52 -6.54 -0.36
C SER A 332 -7.68 -5.03 -0.23
N SER A 333 -8.88 -4.57 0.16
CA SER A 333 -9.10 -3.15 0.46
C SER A 333 -8.21 -2.67 1.61
N CYS A 334 -7.97 -3.52 2.60
CA CYS A 334 -7.05 -3.25 3.70
C CYS A 334 -5.61 -3.05 3.21
N ALA A 335 -5.09 -3.97 2.38
CA ALA A 335 -3.76 -3.86 1.80
C ALA A 335 -3.64 -2.62 0.90
N ARG A 336 -4.65 -2.32 0.07
CA ARG A 336 -4.66 -1.10 -0.74
C ARG A 336 -4.59 0.18 0.07
N ARG A 337 -5.21 0.25 1.24
CA ARG A 337 -5.10 1.42 2.12
C ARG A 337 -3.69 1.60 2.67
N LEU A 338 -3.00 0.51 3.03
CA LEU A 338 -1.64 0.57 3.58
C LEU A 338 -0.57 0.86 2.53
N PHE A 339 -0.75 0.34 1.30
CA PHE A 339 0.31 0.31 0.27
C PHE A 339 -0.02 1.14 -0.99
N SER A 340 -1.03 2.04 -0.95
CA SER A 340 -1.34 2.96 -2.06
C SER A 340 -0.57 4.26 -2.00
#